data_56109e5594aaf4ba132f6b23b3359065
#
_entry.id   56109e5594aaf4ba132f6b23b3359065
#
_cell.length_a   1.000
_cell.length_b   1.000
_cell.length_c   1.000
_cell.angle_alpha   90.00
_cell.angle_beta   90.00
_cell.angle_gamma   90.00
#
_symmetry.space_group_name_H-M   'P 1'
#
loop_
_entity.id
_entity.type
_entity.pdbx_description
1 polymer ?
#
loop_
_entity_poly.entity_id
_entity_poly.type
_entity_poly.pdbx_seq_one_letter_code
_entity_poly.pdbx_strand_id
1 'polypeptide(L)'
;VNFDLDDGSKLYFNDLRKFGWLKILSAGHKKILLEKHGIEPLSPEFTFKKFLELIRRYPNRRLKQTLLDQTLIAGLGNIYVDESCFASHVRPMRRVKSLIPSELKKLYGAIKKILTLSISKGGTSSKNYVRSDGSKGGFVAYLKVYGRGGEKCKKCRTPIIKTKLAGRGTHFCPKCQQ
;
A
#
# COMPACT_ATOMS: atom_id res chain seq x y z
N VAL A 1 18.89 17.81 -4.72
CA VAL A 1 18.59 19.19 -5.12
C VAL A 1 18.24 19.96 -3.87
N ASN A 2 18.79 21.16 -3.75
CA ASN A 2 18.51 22.08 -2.65
C ASN A 2 17.81 23.30 -3.23
N PHE A 3 16.82 23.79 -2.54
CA PHE A 3 16.12 25.04 -2.85
C PHE A 3 16.32 25.99 -1.68
N ASP A 4 16.79 27.17 -1.94
CA ASP A 4 16.81 28.27 -1.00
C ASP A 4 15.48 29.02 -1.15
N LEU A 5 14.77 29.23 -0.05
CA LEU A 5 13.48 29.93 -0.04
C LEU A 5 13.68 31.38 0.39
N ASP A 6 12.71 32.22 0.10
CA ASP A 6 12.74 33.69 0.34
C ASP A 6 12.70 34.05 1.84
N ASP A 7 12.22 33.14 2.69
CA ASP A 7 12.23 33.26 4.15
C ASP A 7 13.57 32.81 4.78
N GLY A 8 14.59 32.46 3.97
CA GLY A 8 15.89 31.96 4.39
C GLY A 8 15.92 30.46 4.76
N SER A 9 14.79 29.78 4.71
CA SER A 9 14.72 28.32 4.93
C SER A 9 15.21 27.56 3.70
N LYS A 10 15.48 26.25 3.86
CA LYS A 10 15.96 25.39 2.77
C LYS A 10 15.06 24.17 2.62
N LEU A 11 14.67 23.88 1.38
CA LEU A 11 13.97 22.66 1.01
C LEU A 11 14.94 21.69 0.33
N TYR A 12 15.08 20.48 0.87
CA TYR A 12 15.95 19.44 0.33
C TYR A 12 15.12 18.36 -0.38
N PHE A 13 15.45 18.10 -1.65
CA PHE A 13 14.95 16.92 -2.36
C PHE A 13 16.07 15.88 -2.48
N ASN A 14 15.94 14.79 -1.70
CA ASN A 14 16.88 13.68 -1.68
C ASN A 14 16.18 12.40 -2.10
N ASP A 15 16.59 11.80 -3.22
CA ASP A 15 16.08 10.51 -3.70
C ASP A 15 17.24 9.57 -4.03
N LEU A 16 17.54 8.68 -3.08
CA LEU A 16 18.58 7.64 -3.23
C LEU A 16 18.30 6.67 -4.38
N ARG A 17 17.04 6.47 -4.75
CA ARG A 17 16.63 5.53 -5.80
C ARG A 17 16.53 6.16 -7.17
N LYS A 18 16.61 7.48 -7.28
CA LYS A 18 16.55 8.27 -8.52
C LYS A 18 15.27 8.02 -9.35
N PHE A 19 14.13 7.73 -8.70
CA PHE A 19 12.82 7.62 -9.35
C PHE A 19 11.95 8.86 -9.15
N GLY A 20 12.30 9.69 -8.19
CA GLY A 20 11.62 10.95 -7.94
C GLY A 20 11.92 11.98 -9.02
N TRP A 21 11.00 12.87 -9.23
CA TRP A 21 11.15 14.00 -10.15
C TRP A 21 10.49 15.24 -9.58
N LEU A 22 10.97 16.37 -9.99
CA LEU A 22 10.43 17.69 -9.69
C LEU A 22 9.99 18.35 -10.99
N LYS A 23 8.86 19.00 -10.99
CA LYS A 23 8.32 19.68 -12.16
C LYS A 23 7.62 20.96 -11.75
N ILE A 24 7.97 22.05 -12.41
CA ILE A 24 7.23 23.31 -12.31
C ILE A 24 6.00 23.19 -13.21
N LEU A 25 4.84 23.47 -12.66
CA LEU A 25 3.55 23.33 -13.35
C LEU A 25 2.72 24.60 -13.18
N SER A 26 2.00 24.98 -14.22
CA SER A 26 0.89 25.94 -14.08
C SER A 26 -0.28 25.29 -13.31
N ALA A 27 -1.16 26.13 -12.74
CA ALA A 27 -2.30 25.66 -11.96
C ALA A 27 -3.19 24.65 -12.73
N GLY A 28 -3.41 24.85 -14.03
CA GLY A 28 -4.18 23.94 -14.87
C GLY A 28 -3.54 22.55 -15.03
N HIS A 29 -2.23 22.49 -15.20
CA HIS A 29 -1.51 21.22 -15.31
C HIS A 29 -1.46 20.43 -14.00
N LYS A 30 -1.48 21.10 -12.84
CA LYS A 30 -1.56 20.45 -11.52
C LYS A 30 -2.83 19.60 -11.41
N LYS A 31 -3.98 20.10 -11.86
CA LYS A 31 -5.26 19.40 -11.84
C LYS A 31 -5.18 18.10 -12.66
N ILE A 32 -4.66 18.15 -13.88
CA ILE A 32 -4.51 17.01 -14.79
C ILE A 32 -3.63 15.89 -14.17
N LEU A 33 -2.57 16.24 -13.44
CA LEU A 33 -1.71 15.25 -12.77
C LEU A 33 -2.40 14.60 -11.58
N LEU A 34 -3.19 15.34 -10.82
CA LEU A 34 -3.94 14.80 -9.67
C LEU A 34 -5.06 13.87 -10.13
N GLU A 35 -5.72 14.17 -11.25
CA GLU A 35 -6.79 13.35 -11.84
C GLU A 35 -6.32 11.98 -12.34
N LYS A 36 -5.01 11.78 -12.54
CA LYS A 36 -4.43 10.48 -12.92
C LYS A 36 -4.34 9.49 -11.76
N HIS A 37 -4.58 9.93 -10.54
CA HIS A 37 -4.54 9.06 -9.36
C HIS A 37 -5.94 8.53 -9.04
N GLY A 38 -5.98 7.29 -8.58
CA GLY A 38 -7.20 6.66 -8.11
C GLY A 38 -7.69 7.23 -6.78
N ILE A 39 -8.73 6.63 -6.25
CA ILE A 39 -9.35 7.05 -4.98
C ILE A 39 -8.46 6.68 -3.78
N GLU A 40 -8.35 7.58 -2.82
CA GLU A 40 -7.62 7.33 -1.58
C GLU A 40 -8.45 6.47 -0.62
N PRO A 41 -7.88 5.38 -0.04
CA PRO A 41 -8.62 4.43 0.82
C PRO A 41 -9.20 5.02 2.10
N LEU A 42 -8.70 6.16 2.56
CA LEU A 42 -9.20 6.81 3.78
C LEU A 42 -10.13 7.99 3.48
N SER A 43 -10.35 8.33 2.22
CA SER A 43 -11.31 9.37 1.85
C SER A 43 -12.76 8.90 2.06
N PRO A 44 -13.71 9.84 2.28
CA PRO A 44 -15.13 9.52 2.42
C PRO A 44 -15.72 8.81 1.17
N GLU A 45 -15.20 9.14 -0.01
CA GLU A 45 -15.64 8.59 -1.29
C GLU A 45 -15.25 7.11 -1.47
N PHE A 46 -14.25 6.61 -0.73
CA PHE A 46 -13.86 5.20 -0.75
C PHE A 46 -14.87 4.35 0.02
N THR A 47 -16.07 4.23 -0.52
CA THR A 47 -17.11 3.35 0.00
C THR A 47 -16.89 1.89 -0.43
N PHE A 48 -17.54 0.92 0.25
CA PHE A 48 -17.47 -0.49 -0.16
C PHE A 48 -18.02 -0.70 -1.57
N LYS A 49 -19.09 0.03 -1.95
CA LYS A 49 -19.65 0.01 -3.32
C LYS A 49 -18.61 0.45 -4.35
N LYS A 50 -17.91 1.57 -4.07
CA LYS A 50 -16.85 2.09 -4.94
C LYS A 50 -15.67 1.13 -5.04
N PHE A 51 -15.24 0.55 -3.93
CA PHE A 51 -14.19 -0.47 -3.90
C PHE A 51 -14.54 -1.68 -4.78
N LEU A 52 -15.77 -2.21 -4.69
CA LEU A 52 -16.24 -3.31 -5.54
C LEU A 52 -16.22 -2.94 -7.02
N GLU A 53 -16.72 -1.76 -7.37
CA GLU A 53 -16.70 -1.25 -8.74
C GLU A 53 -15.28 -1.25 -9.30
N LEU A 54 -14.34 -0.66 -8.58
CA LEU A 54 -12.94 -0.53 -9.03
C LEU A 54 -12.26 -1.89 -9.21
N ILE A 55 -12.38 -2.79 -8.24
CA ILE A 55 -11.73 -4.10 -8.29
C ILE A 55 -12.30 -4.95 -9.41
N ARG A 56 -13.61 -4.96 -9.60
CA ARG A 56 -14.31 -5.79 -10.60
C ARG A 56 -14.09 -5.37 -12.05
N ARG A 57 -13.50 -4.21 -12.31
CA ARG A 57 -13.05 -3.82 -13.66
C ARG A 57 -12.03 -4.79 -14.26
N TYR A 58 -11.28 -5.50 -13.39
CA TYR A 58 -10.20 -6.39 -13.82
C TYR A 58 -10.35 -7.80 -13.24
N PRO A 59 -11.41 -8.56 -13.59
CA PRO A 59 -11.77 -9.83 -12.93
C PRO A 59 -10.69 -10.90 -13.08
N ASN A 60 -9.94 -10.89 -14.16
CA ASN A 60 -8.87 -11.86 -14.43
C ASN A 60 -7.50 -11.48 -13.84
N ARG A 61 -7.33 -10.24 -13.39
CA ARG A 61 -6.10 -9.75 -12.79
C ARG A 61 -5.90 -10.35 -11.39
N ARG A 62 -4.65 -10.53 -10.97
CA ARG A 62 -4.34 -10.94 -9.60
C ARG A 62 -4.73 -9.83 -8.62
N LEU A 63 -5.28 -10.21 -7.46
CA LEU A 63 -5.76 -9.25 -6.45
C LEU A 63 -4.69 -8.21 -6.10
N LYS A 64 -3.47 -8.66 -5.77
CA LYS A 64 -2.37 -7.75 -5.42
C LYS A 64 -2.04 -6.76 -6.53
N GLN A 65 -2.04 -7.19 -7.80
CA GLN A 65 -1.79 -6.29 -8.92
C GLN A 65 -2.85 -5.19 -9.03
N THR A 66 -4.12 -5.56 -8.81
CA THR A 66 -5.25 -4.61 -8.84
C THR A 66 -5.16 -3.63 -7.68
N LEU A 67 -4.82 -4.09 -6.47
CA LEU A 67 -4.67 -3.24 -5.28
C LEU A 67 -3.47 -2.28 -5.35
N LEU A 68 -2.42 -2.65 -6.07
CA LEU A 68 -1.23 -1.82 -6.26
C LEU A 68 -1.36 -0.79 -7.39
N ASP A 69 -2.43 -0.86 -8.16
CA ASP A 69 -2.67 0.06 -9.27
C ASP A 69 -3.09 1.43 -8.73
N GLN A 70 -2.16 2.38 -8.77
CA GLN A 70 -2.35 3.72 -8.23
C GLN A 70 -3.38 4.55 -9.02
N THR A 71 -3.78 4.10 -10.20
CA THR A 71 -4.88 4.71 -10.97
C THR A 71 -6.25 4.24 -10.50
N LEU A 72 -6.31 3.15 -9.73
CA LEU A 72 -7.53 2.62 -9.12
C LEU A 72 -7.64 3.02 -7.65
N ILE A 73 -6.57 2.74 -6.88
CA ILE A 73 -6.50 2.98 -5.44
C ILE A 73 -5.17 3.68 -5.14
N ALA A 74 -5.22 4.97 -4.90
CA ALA A 74 -4.03 5.76 -4.62
C ALA A 74 -3.50 5.52 -3.21
N GLY A 75 -2.17 5.59 -3.03
CA GLY A 75 -1.51 5.49 -1.72
C GLY A 75 -1.44 4.09 -1.11
N LEU A 76 -2.05 3.06 -1.73
CA LEU A 76 -1.97 1.69 -1.24
C LEU A 76 -0.70 1.00 -1.76
N GLY A 77 0.34 0.98 -0.94
CA GLY A 77 1.66 0.43 -1.29
C GLY A 77 1.82 -1.06 -0.98
N ASN A 78 2.96 -1.63 -1.42
CA ASN A 78 3.27 -3.06 -1.36
C ASN A 78 3.17 -3.66 0.06
N ILE A 79 3.63 -2.93 1.08
CA ILE A 79 3.57 -3.34 2.49
C ILE A 79 2.12 -3.51 2.92
N TYR A 80 1.33 -2.47 2.69
CA TYR A 80 -0.06 -2.42 3.15
C TYR A 80 -0.96 -3.39 2.40
N VAL A 81 -0.67 -3.69 1.14
CA VAL A 81 -1.39 -4.72 0.38
C VAL A 81 -1.16 -6.11 0.98
N ASP A 82 0.10 -6.51 1.26
CA ASP A 82 0.38 -7.82 1.86
C ASP A 82 -0.25 -7.94 3.26
N GLU A 83 -0.13 -6.90 4.09
CA GLU A 83 -0.73 -6.86 5.43
C GLU A 83 -2.27 -6.88 5.41
N SER A 84 -2.90 -6.16 4.47
CA SER A 84 -4.36 -6.18 4.29
C SER A 84 -4.87 -7.53 3.81
N CYS A 85 -4.15 -8.16 2.89
CA CYS A 85 -4.44 -9.52 2.43
C CYS A 85 -4.33 -10.53 3.59
N PHE A 86 -3.32 -10.40 4.46
CA PHE A 86 -3.20 -11.25 5.65
C PHE A 86 -4.35 -11.01 6.64
N ALA A 87 -4.67 -9.76 6.94
CA ALA A 87 -5.72 -9.39 7.87
C ALA A 87 -7.12 -9.84 7.42
N SER A 88 -7.35 -9.89 6.11
CA SER A 88 -8.60 -10.38 5.49
C SER A 88 -8.62 -11.87 5.20
N HIS A 89 -7.53 -12.60 5.46
CA HIS A 89 -7.37 -14.03 5.17
C HIS A 89 -7.38 -14.39 3.68
N VAL A 90 -7.12 -13.46 2.77
CA VAL A 90 -7.13 -13.66 1.33
C VAL A 90 -5.69 -13.77 0.80
N ARG A 91 -5.42 -14.76 -0.08
CA ARG A 91 -4.12 -14.86 -0.76
C ARG A 91 -3.96 -13.75 -1.82
N PRO A 92 -2.84 -13.02 -1.84
CA PRO A 92 -2.62 -11.90 -2.76
C PRO A 92 -2.54 -12.32 -4.25
N MET A 93 -2.26 -13.60 -4.52
CA MET A 93 -2.16 -14.14 -5.89
C MET A 93 -3.50 -14.60 -6.47
N ARG A 94 -4.59 -14.65 -5.72
CA ARG A 94 -5.90 -15.02 -6.24
C ARG A 94 -6.37 -14.05 -7.32
N ARG A 95 -7.13 -14.54 -8.28
CA ARG A 95 -7.78 -13.69 -9.28
C ARG A 95 -8.98 -12.98 -8.64
N VAL A 96 -9.23 -11.74 -9.03
CA VAL A 96 -10.35 -10.95 -8.49
C VAL A 96 -11.67 -11.69 -8.63
N LYS A 97 -11.94 -12.33 -9.78
CA LYS A 97 -13.18 -13.10 -10.02
C LYS A 97 -13.41 -14.28 -9.08
N SER A 98 -12.35 -14.79 -8.44
CA SER A 98 -12.46 -15.91 -7.49
C SER A 98 -12.84 -15.48 -6.08
N LEU A 99 -12.95 -14.17 -5.82
CA LEU A 99 -13.24 -13.64 -4.49
C LEU A 99 -14.75 -13.47 -4.31
N ILE A 100 -15.26 -14.00 -3.21
CA ILE A 100 -16.66 -13.84 -2.83
C ILE A 100 -16.92 -12.49 -2.13
N PRO A 101 -18.14 -11.98 -2.12
CA PRO A 101 -18.47 -10.68 -1.53
C PRO A 101 -18.04 -10.51 -0.08
N SER A 102 -18.13 -11.57 0.73
CA SER A 102 -17.72 -11.54 2.14
C SER A 102 -16.21 -11.36 2.31
N GLU A 103 -15.38 -11.98 1.45
CA GLU A 103 -13.93 -11.78 1.44
C GLU A 103 -13.57 -10.34 1.04
N LEU A 104 -14.25 -9.81 0.01
CA LEU A 104 -14.05 -8.43 -0.44
C LEU A 104 -14.46 -7.42 0.64
N LYS A 105 -15.53 -7.69 1.41
CA LYS A 105 -15.94 -6.85 2.53
C LYS A 105 -14.89 -6.85 3.65
N LYS A 106 -14.36 -8.03 4.00
CA LYS A 106 -13.24 -8.16 4.97
C LYS A 106 -12.00 -7.43 4.49
N LEU A 107 -11.64 -7.57 3.21
CA LEU A 107 -10.47 -6.91 2.63
C LEU A 107 -10.61 -5.38 2.64
N TYR A 108 -11.77 -4.84 2.25
CA TYR A 108 -12.06 -3.41 2.34
C TYR A 108 -11.86 -2.86 3.77
N GLY A 109 -12.42 -3.54 4.77
CA GLY A 109 -12.23 -3.15 6.18
C GLY A 109 -10.78 -3.27 6.64
N ALA A 110 -10.07 -4.33 6.19
CA ALA A 110 -8.66 -4.54 6.51
C ALA A 110 -7.77 -3.43 5.93
N ILE A 111 -8.00 -2.99 4.68
CA ILE A 111 -7.25 -1.89 4.07
C ILE A 111 -7.37 -0.62 4.92
N LYS A 112 -8.58 -0.21 5.27
CA LYS A 112 -8.81 0.98 6.10
C LYS A 112 -8.12 0.86 7.46
N LYS A 113 -8.32 -0.28 8.14
CA LYS A 113 -7.73 -0.52 9.48
C LYS A 113 -6.19 -0.49 9.45
N ILE A 114 -5.56 -1.13 8.47
CA ILE A 114 -4.10 -1.18 8.35
C ILE A 114 -3.52 0.21 8.06
N LEU A 115 -4.13 0.97 7.16
CA LEU A 115 -3.67 2.32 6.83
C LEU A 115 -3.85 3.28 8.02
N THR A 116 -5.00 3.27 8.69
CA THR A 116 -5.23 4.09 9.88
C THR A 116 -4.23 3.77 10.99
N LEU A 117 -3.99 2.48 11.26
CA LEU A 117 -2.98 2.06 12.23
C LEU A 117 -1.58 2.50 11.82
N SER A 118 -1.22 2.39 10.53
CA SER A 118 0.09 2.83 10.05
C SER A 118 0.29 4.33 10.26
N ILE A 119 -0.71 5.14 9.96
CA ILE A 119 -0.66 6.60 10.18
C ILE A 119 -0.50 6.91 11.68
N SER A 120 -1.29 6.28 12.56
CA SER A 120 -1.18 6.48 14.01
C SER A 120 0.18 6.09 14.59
N LYS A 121 0.93 5.21 13.90
CA LYS A 121 2.31 4.80 14.28
C LYS A 121 3.39 5.57 13.51
N GLY A 122 3.02 6.61 12.77
CA GLY A 122 3.94 7.46 12.02
C GLY A 122 4.56 6.82 10.80
N GLY A 123 3.86 5.85 10.18
CA GLY A 123 4.30 5.18 8.95
C GLY A 123 5.24 3.99 9.15
N THR A 124 5.73 3.46 8.03
CA THR A 124 6.59 2.27 7.99
C THR A 124 7.98 2.61 7.50
N SER A 125 8.94 2.69 8.40
CA SER A 125 10.36 2.87 8.06
C SER A 125 11.04 1.51 7.92
N SER A 126 10.82 0.84 6.78
CA SER A 126 11.35 -0.52 6.60
C SER A 126 12.82 -0.58 6.18
N LYS A 127 13.36 0.47 5.53
CA LYS A 127 14.79 0.57 5.16
C LYS A 127 15.29 2.01 5.15
N ASN A 128 14.80 2.84 4.23
CA ASN A 128 15.37 4.18 3.95
C ASN A 128 14.37 5.31 4.18
N TYR A 129 13.13 5.01 4.59
CA TYR A 129 12.17 6.05 4.90
C TYR A 129 12.42 6.58 6.31
N VAL A 130 12.65 7.86 6.39
CA VAL A 130 12.72 8.64 7.64
C VAL A 130 11.73 9.79 7.54
N ARG A 131 11.22 10.25 8.66
CA ARG A 131 10.41 11.46 8.73
C ARG A 131 11.27 12.70 8.54
N SER A 132 10.65 13.87 8.38
CA SER A 132 11.35 15.16 8.29
C SER A 132 12.24 15.46 9.49
N ASP A 133 11.86 14.99 10.68
CA ASP A 133 12.64 15.07 11.93
C ASP A 133 13.71 13.99 12.07
N GLY A 134 13.94 13.14 11.07
CA GLY A 134 14.88 12.02 11.10
C GLY A 134 14.39 10.78 11.86
N SER A 135 13.22 10.84 12.51
CA SER A 135 12.66 9.71 13.25
C SER A 135 12.15 8.59 12.33
N LYS A 136 12.07 7.39 12.87
CA LYS A 136 11.56 6.21 12.14
C LYS A 136 10.10 5.94 12.48
N GLY A 137 9.28 5.61 11.49
CA GLY A 137 7.92 5.17 11.70
C GLY A 137 7.84 3.83 12.44
N GLY A 138 6.98 3.74 13.44
CA GLY A 138 6.85 2.59 14.34
C GLY A 138 6.01 1.42 13.80
N PHE A 139 5.38 1.53 12.64
CA PHE A 139 4.50 0.48 12.13
C PHE A 139 5.23 -0.84 11.80
N VAL A 140 6.56 -0.81 11.61
CA VAL A 140 7.37 -2.02 11.38
C VAL A 140 7.13 -3.10 12.44
N ALA A 141 6.98 -2.73 13.72
CA ALA A 141 6.72 -3.67 14.82
C ALA A 141 5.38 -4.43 14.68
N TYR A 142 4.43 -3.86 13.93
CA TYR A 142 3.09 -4.41 13.73
C TYR A 142 2.99 -5.35 12.51
N LEU A 143 4.02 -5.44 11.67
CA LEU A 143 4.02 -6.29 10.49
C LEU A 143 3.81 -7.76 10.85
N LYS A 144 2.89 -8.41 10.13
CA LYS A 144 2.52 -9.81 10.32
C LYS A 144 3.14 -10.72 9.27
N VAL A 145 3.26 -10.26 8.03
CA VAL A 145 3.80 -11.05 6.91
C VAL A 145 4.86 -10.30 6.11
N TYR A 146 4.72 -8.99 5.88
CA TYR A 146 5.66 -8.26 5.03
C TYR A 146 7.07 -8.23 5.64
N GLY A 147 8.08 -8.57 4.80
CA GLY A 147 9.48 -8.64 5.23
C GLY A 147 9.86 -9.87 6.04
N ARG A 148 8.89 -10.75 6.37
CA ARG A 148 9.05 -11.87 7.29
C ARG A 148 9.09 -13.25 6.60
N GLY A 149 9.52 -13.28 5.33
CA GLY A 149 9.67 -14.55 4.59
C GLY A 149 10.59 -15.53 5.33
N GLY A 150 10.13 -16.78 5.50
CA GLY A 150 10.82 -17.83 6.27
C GLY A 150 10.54 -17.82 7.78
N GLU A 151 10.09 -16.69 8.35
CA GLU A 151 9.75 -16.63 9.77
C GLU A 151 8.41 -17.28 10.07
N LYS A 152 8.25 -17.74 11.32
CA LYS A 152 6.98 -18.32 11.81
C LYS A 152 5.86 -17.27 11.84
N CYS A 153 4.70 -17.60 11.27
CA CYS A 153 3.50 -16.79 11.36
C CYS A 153 3.11 -16.54 12.83
N LYS A 154 2.88 -15.29 13.21
CA LYS A 154 2.50 -14.91 14.58
C LYS A 154 1.15 -15.51 15.01
N LYS A 155 0.28 -15.95 14.06
CA LYS A 155 -1.04 -16.52 14.35
C LYS A 155 -1.04 -18.07 14.41
N CYS A 156 -0.41 -18.74 13.44
CA CYS A 156 -0.52 -20.20 13.27
C CYS A 156 0.82 -20.93 13.26
N ARG A 157 1.93 -20.25 13.43
CA ARG A 157 3.31 -20.75 13.46
C ARG A 157 3.83 -21.34 12.14
N THR A 158 3.00 -21.47 11.12
CA THR A 158 3.43 -21.88 9.77
C THR A 158 4.41 -20.88 9.18
N PRO A 159 5.49 -21.29 8.49
CA PRO A 159 6.41 -20.36 7.85
C PRO A 159 5.73 -19.44 6.84
N ILE A 160 6.06 -18.15 6.88
CA ILE A 160 5.62 -17.15 5.90
C ILE A 160 6.33 -17.41 4.57
N ILE A 161 5.57 -17.49 3.50
CA ILE A 161 6.13 -17.64 2.15
C ILE A 161 6.44 -16.25 1.59
N LYS A 162 7.67 -16.13 1.03
CA LYS A 162 8.06 -14.99 0.20
C LYS A 162 8.14 -15.45 -1.26
N THR A 163 7.47 -14.75 -2.15
CA THR A 163 7.48 -15.00 -3.59
C THR A 163 7.53 -13.69 -4.36
N LYS A 164 7.57 -13.75 -5.69
CA LYS A 164 7.49 -12.59 -6.58
C LYS A 164 6.19 -12.65 -7.38
N LEU A 165 5.41 -11.58 -7.36
CA LEU A 165 4.19 -11.44 -8.13
C LEU A 165 4.21 -10.11 -8.90
N ALA A 166 4.13 -10.17 -10.22
CA ALA A 166 4.20 -8.99 -11.10
C ALA A 166 5.35 -8.03 -10.76
N GLY A 167 6.56 -8.57 -10.62
CA GLY A 167 7.75 -7.78 -10.31
C GLY A 167 7.89 -7.35 -8.84
N ARG A 168 6.87 -7.57 -7.98
CA ARG A 168 6.89 -7.15 -6.57
C ARG A 168 7.06 -8.33 -5.62
N GLY A 169 7.92 -8.16 -4.61
CA GLY A 169 8.01 -9.11 -3.49
C GLY A 169 6.66 -9.23 -2.78
N THR A 170 6.23 -10.45 -2.51
CA THR A 170 4.92 -10.78 -1.96
C THR A 170 5.09 -11.74 -0.81
N HIS A 171 4.48 -11.43 0.34
CA HIS A 171 4.60 -12.23 1.55
C HIS A 171 3.20 -12.64 2.02
N PHE A 172 3.04 -13.91 2.36
CA PHE A 172 1.76 -14.42 2.85
C PHE A 172 1.94 -15.67 3.71
N CYS A 173 0.97 -15.93 4.58
CA CYS A 173 0.89 -17.18 5.33
C CYS A 173 0.03 -18.20 4.57
N PRO A 174 0.57 -19.36 4.15
CA PRO A 174 -0.18 -20.33 3.36
C PRO A 174 -1.32 -21.01 4.13
N LYS A 175 -1.28 -21.03 5.47
CA LYS A 175 -2.33 -21.59 6.32
C LYS A 175 -3.42 -20.57 6.68
N CYS A 176 -3.05 -19.29 6.95
CA CYS A 176 -4.02 -18.28 7.35
C CYS A 176 -4.75 -17.60 6.18
N GLN A 177 -4.21 -17.70 4.96
CA GLN A 177 -4.77 -17.05 3.78
C GLN A 177 -5.15 -18.09 2.73
N GLN A 178 -6.33 -17.95 2.19
CA GLN A 178 -6.91 -18.86 1.17
C GLN A 178 -7.15 -18.13 -0.16
#